data_0dd4a1e42a6427b180580c3828eeb85c
#
_entry.id   0dd4a1e42a6427b180580c3828eeb85c
#
_cell.length_a   1.000
_cell.length_b   1.000
_cell.length_c   1.000
_cell.angle_alpha   90.00
_cell.angle_beta   90.00
_cell.angle_gamma   90.00
#
_symmetry.space_group_name_H-M   'P 1'
#
loop_
_entity.id
_entity.type
_entity.pdbx_description
1 polymer ?
#
loop_
_entity_poly.entity_id
_entity_poly.type
_entity_poly.pdbx_seq_one_letter_code
_entity_poly.pdbx_strand_id
1 'polypeptide(L)'
;MKGWETSVKKDILDARRKLPDVIIACMHWGVEYCSFPERSECELANWLIEQGVDHVIGSHPHVLQPMEIVKDPRTPARHVIVYSLGNFISNMSKEKTDGGAMVRLKLQRIFRITRLADCEYALVWTSRPVLSKKKNFELYPVTFINKSINNEELNVMKRFLKGTENLLGKSNGGIKEYFFE
;
A
#
# COMPACT_ATOMS: atom_id res chain seq x y z
N MET A 1 27.10 8.95 -7.28
CA MET A 1 25.64 9.20 -7.21
C MET A 1 25.04 9.10 -8.60
N LYS A 2 23.95 8.36 -8.75
CA LYS A 2 23.21 8.34 -10.01
C LYS A 2 22.49 9.69 -10.16
N GLY A 3 22.33 10.21 -11.37
CA GLY A 3 21.79 11.57 -11.58
C GLY A 3 20.40 11.82 -10.98
N TRP A 4 19.54 10.78 -10.92
CA TRP A 4 18.21 10.85 -10.32
C TRP A 4 18.23 11.06 -8.79
N GLU A 5 19.24 10.53 -8.08
CA GLU A 5 19.37 10.71 -6.62
C GLU A 5 19.51 12.19 -6.24
N THR A 6 20.25 12.96 -7.04
CA THR A 6 20.41 14.41 -6.84
C THR A 6 19.08 15.15 -7.00
N SER A 7 18.28 14.79 -8.01
CA SER A 7 16.97 15.40 -8.23
C SER A 7 16.01 15.09 -7.09
N VAL A 8 15.90 13.82 -6.68
CA VAL A 8 15.00 13.40 -5.58
C VAL A 8 15.42 14.04 -4.26
N LYS A 9 16.73 14.12 -3.95
CA LYS A 9 17.22 14.86 -2.77
C LYS A 9 16.79 16.32 -2.79
N LYS A 10 16.90 16.98 -3.94
CA LYS A 10 16.45 18.36 -4.09
C LYS A 10 14.95 18.48 -3.82
N ASP A 11 14.14 17.60 -4.38
CA ASP A 11 12.69 17.60 -4.18
C ASP A 11 12.30 17.39 -2.71
N ILE A 12 12.98 16.47 -2.00
CA ILE A 12 12.78 16.26 -0.57
C ILE A 12 13.17 17.52 0.23
N LEU A 13 14.30 18.15 -0.10
CA LEU A 13 14.73 19.39 0.55
C LEU A 13 13.74 20.54 0.30
N ASP A 14 13.23 20.67 -0.92
CA ASP A 14 12.24 21.69 -1.27
C ASP A 14 10.89 21.44 -0.57
N ALA A 15 10.49 20.18 -0.42
CA ALA A 15 9.35 19.81 0.40
C ALA A 15 9.56 20.19 1.88
N ARG A 16 10.73 19.87 2.45
CA ARG A 16 11.08 20.20 3.84
C ARG A 16 11.08 21.71 4.12
N ARG A 17 11.51 22.54 3.17
CA ARG A 17 11.47 24.01 3.28
C ARG A 17 10.07 24.57 3.48
N LYS A 18 9.04 23.84 3.05
CA LYS A 18 7.63 24.21 3.27
C LYS A 18 7.13 23.86 4.67
N LEU A 19 8.00 23.30 5.52
CA LEU A 19 7.72 22.91 6.91
C LEU A 19 6.49 21.97 7.03
N PRO A 20 6.38 20.90 6.24
CA PRO A 20 5.28 19.96 6.36
C PRO A 20 5.40 19.19 7.68
N ASP A 21 4.26 18.73 8.19
CA ASP A 21 4.21 17.84 9.34
C ASP A 21 4.69 16.43 9.01
N VAL A 22 4.46 15.98 7.76
CA VAL A 22 4.81 14.64 7.24
C VAL A 22 5.11 14.72 5.75
N ILE A 23 6.10 13.97 5.29
CA ILE A 23 6.40 13.74 3.88
C ILE A 23 6.12 12.28 3.55
N ILE A 24 5.22 12.04 2.60
CA ILE A 24 4.91 10.71 2.09
C ILE A 24 5.39 10.63 0.64
N ALA A 25 6.27 9.68 0.34
CA ALA A 25 6.68 9.39 -1.03
C ALA A 25 5.70 8.38 -1.65
N CYS A 26 5.00 8.80 -2.71
CA CYS A 26 4.19 7.92 -3.53
C CYS A 26 5.04 7.42 -4.70
N MET A 27 5.33 6.13 -4.70
CA MET A 27 6.25 5.51 -5.67
C MET A 27 5.48 4.71 -6.72
N HIS A 28 5.99 4.77 -7.96
CA HIS A 28 5.54 3.94 -9.06
C HIS A 28 6.74 3.15 -9.57
N TRP A 29 6.87 1.91 -9.15
CA TRP A 29 8.09 1.12 -9.28
C TRP A 29 7.85 -0.37 -9.36
N GLY A 30 8.93 -1.14 -9.56
CA GLY A 30 8.93 -2.59 -9.50
C GLY A 30 8.55 -3.25 -10.82
N VAL A 31 8.33 -4.56 -10.73
CA VAL A 31 8.00 -5.40 -11.87
C VAL A 31 6.53 -5.80 -11.81
N GLU A 32 5.81 -5.63 -12.93
CA GLU A 32 4.40 -6.00 -13.03
C GLU A 32 4.16 -7.46 -12.62
N TYR A 33 3.11 -7.68 -11.82
CA TYR A 33 2.62 -8.98 -11.37
C TYR A 33 3.55 -9.76 -10.43
N CYS A 34 4.66 -9.17 -10.01
CA CYS A 34 5.53 -9.74 -8.98
C CYS A 34 4.96 -9.47 -7.58
N SER A 35 4.74 -10.53 -6.79
CA SER A 35 4.20 -10.41 -5.43
C SER A 35 5.23 -9.96 -4.38
N PHE A 36 6.49 -9.81 -4.75
CA PHE A 36 7.56 -9.34 -3.86
C PHE A 36 8.38 -8.26 -4.55
N PRO A 37 8.81 -7.23 -3.80
CA PRO A 37 9.70 -6.20 -4.32
C PRO A 37 11.06 -6.81 -4.64
N GLU A 38 11.76 -6.26 -5.61
CA GLU A 38 13.16 -6.55 -5.84
C GLU A 38 14.02 -5.83 -4.80
N ARG A 39 15.29 -6.24 -4.69
CA ARG A 39 16.25 -5.63 -3.78
C ARG A 39 16.41 -4.13 -4.02
N SER A 40 16.35 -3.70 -5.27
CA SER A 40 16.46 -2.29 -5.67
C SER A 40 15.34 -1.42 -5.09
N GLU A 41 14.10 -1.91 -5.04
CA GLU A 41 12.97 -1.19 -4.43
C GLU A 41 13.14 -1.10 -2.91
N CYS A 42 13.60 -2.21 -2.28
CA CYS A 42 13.86 -2.22 -0.84
C CYS A 42 14.99 -1.22 -0.47
N GLU A 43 16.08 -1.20 -1.23
CA GLU A 43 17.18 -0.26 -1.04
C GLU A 43 16.73 1.19 -1.26
N LEU A 44 15.91 1.45 -2.28
CA LEU A 44 15.37 2.78 -2.56
C LEU A 44 14.40 3.25 -1.47
N ALA A 45 13.52 2.39 -0.97
CA ALA A 45 12.61 2.73 0.12
C ALA A 45 13.38 3.16 1.38
N ASN A 46 14.38 2.39 1.78
CA ASN A 46 15.22 2.71 2.93
C ASN A 46 16.00 4.03 2.71
N TRP A 47 16.57 4.20 1.53
CA TRP A 47 17.28 5.43 1.17
C TRP A 47 16.35 6.67 1.25
N LEU A 48 15.09 6.59 0.77
CA LEU A 48 14.13 7.68 0.88
C LEU A 48 13.89 8.07 2.34
N ILE A 49 13.73 7.10 3.24
CA ILE A 49 13.60 7.33 4.68
C ILE A 49 14.86 8.01 5.24
N GLU A 50 16.06 7.54 4.87
CA GLU A 50 17.32 8.15 5.27
C GLU A 50 17.45 9.62 4.80
N GLN A 51 16.87 9.97 3.64
CA GLN A 51 16.83 11.35 3.15
C GLN A 51 15.75 12.20 3.84
N GLY A 52 14.89 11.59 4.69
CA GLY A 52 13.93 12.30 5.50
C GLY A 52 12.48 12.23 5.00
N VAL A 53 12.14 11.26 4.15
CA VAL A 53 10.76 10.87 3.89
C VAL A 53 10.22 10.14 5.12
N ASP A 54 8.97 10.42 5.52
CA ASP A 54 8.38 9.81 6.70
C ASP A 54 7.71 8.47 6.38
N HIS A 55 7.06 8.34 5.22
CA HIS A 55 6.43 7.09 4.79
C HIS A 55 6.58 6.89 3.28
N VAL A 56 6.58 5.64 2.84
CA VAL A 56 6.70 5.25 1.42
C VAL A 56 5.51 4.38 1.04
N ILE A 57 4.77 4.78 0.02
CA ILE A 57 3.61 4.05 -0.50
C ILE A 57 3.82 3.76 -1.98
N GLY A 58 3.99 2.48 -2.29
CA GLY A 58 4.28 1.99 -3.63
C GLY A 58 3.04 1.56 -4.42
N SER A 59 3.19 1.59 -5.74
CA SER A 59 2.23 1.13 -6.74
C SER A 59 2.97 0.68 -8.00
N HIS A 60 2.29 0.22 -9.02
CA HIS A 60 2.70 -0.28 -10.32
C HIS A 60 2.66 -1.80 -10.48
N PRO A 61 3.10 -2.67 -9.55
CA PRO A 61 3.06 -4.12 -9.78
C PRO A 61 1.67 -4.70 -10.06
N HIS A 62 0.60 -3.91 -9.85
CA HIS A 62 -0.80 -4.30 -10.01
C HIS A 62 -1.26 -5.46 -9.11
N VAL A 63 -0.38 -5.95 -8.27
CA VAL A 63 -0.65 -6.93 -7.22
C VAL A 63 -0.18 -6.38 -5.89
N LEU A 64 -0.77 -6.85 -4.81
CA LEU A 64 -0.29 -6.54 -3.46
C LEU A 64 1.13 -7.06 -3.27
N GLN A 65 1.94 -6.28 -2.60
CA GLN A 65 3.27 -6.66 -2.14
C GLN A 65 3.36 -6.48 -0.61
N PRO A 66 4.42 -6.98 0.03
CA PRO A 66 4.68 -6.78 1.45
C PRO A 66 4.56 -5.33 1.90
N MET A 67 4.23 -5.17 3.17
CA MET A 67 4.27 -3.88 3.86
C MET A 67 4.93 -4.06 5.23
N GLU A 68 5.52 -3.00 5.75
CA GLU A 68 6.24 -3.06 7.02
C GLU A 68 6.26 -1.74 7.77
N ILE A 69 6.44 -1.83 9.09
CA ILE A 69 6.78 -0.68 9.93
C ILE A 69 8.24 -0.79 10.31
N VAL A 70 9.05 0.12 9.78
CA VAL A 70 10.49 0.22 10.11
C VAL A 70 10.69 1.21 11.25
N LYS A 71 11.59 0.90 12.15
CA LYS A 71 12.02 1.81 13.22
C LYS A 71 13.22 2.61 12.75
N ASP A 72 13.18 3.91 12.94
CA ASP A 72 14.40 4.73 12.74
C ASP A 72 15.46 4.32 13.78
N PRO A 73 16.69 4.00 13.36
CA PRO A 73 17.74 3.58 14.31
C PRO A 73 18.23 4.72 15.23
N ARG A 74 17.96 5.98 14.88
CA ARG A 74 18.47 7.18 15.58
C ARG A 74 17.41 7.88 16.42
N THR A 75 16.14 7.64 16.15
CA THR A 75 15.01 8.33 16.78
C THR A 75 13.90 7.33 17.13
N PRO A 76 12.95 7.67 18.01
CA PRO A 76 11.79 6.82 18.26
C PRO A 76 10.75 6.87 17.13
N ALA A 77 11.07 7.44 15.97
CA ALA A 77 10.19 7.47 14.82
C ALA A 77 9.98 6.08 14.22
N ARG A 78 8.80 5.90 13.65
CA ARG A 78 8.41 4.71 12.89
C ARG A 78 7.95 5.14 11.50
N HIS A 79 8.35 4.39 10.50
CA HIS A 79 8.05 4.65 9.11
C HIS A 79 7.27 3.48 8.53
N VAL A 80 6.26 3.76 7.73
CA VAL A 80 5.53 2.73 6.98
C VAL A 80 6.11 2.66 5.59
N ILE A 81 6.42 1.44 5.14
CA ILE A 81 6.75 1.12 3.76
C ILE A 81 5.68 0.15 3.26
N VAL A 82 5.00 0.52 2.19
CA VAL A 82 4.11 -0.35 1.42
C VAL A 82 4.71 -0.48 0.04
N TYR A 83 5.16 -1.67 -0.34
CA TYR A 83 5.82 -1.85 -1.63
C TYR A 83 4.84 -1.80 -2.81
N SER A 84 3.63 -2.33 -2.65
CA SER A 84 2.54 -2.11 -3.59
C SER A 84 1.16 -2.28 -2.95
N LEU A 85 0.29 -1.32 -3.19
CA LEU A 85 -1.13 -1.37 -2.77
C LEU A 85 -1.99 -2.29 -3.65
N GLY A 86 -1.47 -2.84 -4.76
CA GLY A 86 -2.27 -3.53 -5.75
C GLY A 86 -3.17 -2.57 -6.53
N ASN A 87 -4.30 -3.08 -7.01
CA ASN A 87 -5.28 -2.29 -7.76
C ASN A 87 -6.48 -1.91 -6.88
N PHE A 88 -6.94 -0.65 -6.98
CA PHE A 88 -8.15 -0.21 -6.30
C PHE A 88 -9.38 -0.40 -7.20
N ILE A 89 -9.45 0.31 -8.33
CA ILE A 89 -10.45 0.08 -9.38
C ILE A 89 -9.69 -0.20 -10.67
N SER A 90 -9.88 -1.40 -11.21
CA SER A 90 -9.18 -1.82 -12.41
C SER A 90 -10.00 -2.81 -13.23
N ASN A 91 -9.85 -2.76 -14.56
CA ASN A 91 -10.40 -3.77 -15.47
C ASN A 91 -9.49 -4.99 -15.65
N MET A 92 -8.41 -5.07 -14.92
CA MET A 92 -7.48 -6.20 -15.01
C MET A 92 -8.15 -7.49 -14.49
N SER A 93 -7.86 -8.61 -15.17
CA SER A 93 -8.46 -9.91 -14.89
C SER A 93 -7.44 -10.99 -14.58
N LYS A 94 -6.16 -10.65 -14.65
CA LYS A 94 -5.09 -11.57 -14.27
C LYS A 94 -5.22 -11.88 -12.78
N GLU A 95 -4.83 -13.08 -12.39
CA GLU A 95 -4.85 -13.49 -10.98
C GLU A 95 -4.15 -12.46 -10.08
N LYS A 96 -4.77 -12.14 -8.94
CA LYS A 96 -4.31 -11.17 -7.94
C LYS A 96 -4.34 -9.69 -8.37
N THR A 97 -4.83 -9.36 -9.58
CA THR A 97 -4.91 -7.97 -10.05
C THR A 97 -6.28 -7.35 -9.89
N ASP A 98 -7.22 -8.07 -9.31
CA ASP A 98 -8.64 -7.68 -9.17
C ASP A 98 -8.97 -7.08 -7.79
N GLY A 99 -7.96 -6.64 -7.06
CA GLY A 99 -8.12 -5.96 -5.78
C GLY A 99 -6.81 -5.41 -5.24
N GLY A 100 -6.88 -4.82 -4.07
CA GLY A 100 -5.75 -4.18 -3.43
C GLY A 100 -6.00 -3.89 -1.95
N ALA A 101 -5.21 -2.99 -1.40
CA ALA A 101 -5.34 -2.53 -0.02
C ALA A 101 -5.53 -1.03 0.05
N MET A 102 -6.34 -0.60 1.00
CA MET A 102 -6.33 0.75 1.55
C MET A 102 -5.48 0.75 2.81
N VAL A 103 -4.59 1.72 2.96
CA VAL A 103 -3.76 1.88 4.15
C VAL A 103 -4.21 3.11 4.92
N ARG A 104 -4.41 2.95 6.23
CA ARG A 104 -4.77 4.02 7.15
C ARG A 104 -3.58 4.32 8.06
N LEU A 105 -2.98 5.50 7.90
CA LEU A 105 -1.96 6.02 8.79
C LEU A 105 -2.62 6.88 9.87
N LYS A 106 -2.46 6.51 11.14
CA LYS A 106 -2.87 7.33 12.27
C LYS A 106 -1.67 8.16 12.72
N LEU A 107 -1.74 9.45 12.45
CA LEU A 107 -0.70 10.39 12.84
C LEU A 107 -1.09 11.09 14.13
N GLN A 108 -0.12 11.28 15.04
CA GLN A 108 -0.30 12.02 16.28
C GLN A 108 0.73 13.14 16.36
N ARG A 109 0.24 14.33 16.61
CA ARG A 109 1.08 15.50 16.88
C ARG A 109 1.21 15.71 18.39
N ILE A 110 2.46 15.69 18.86
CA ILE A 110 2.81 16.00 20.24
C ILE A 110 3.74 17.21 20.22
N PHE A 111 3.30 18.34 20.74
CA PHE A 111 3.94 19.64 20.58
C PHE A 111 4.12 19.99 19.10
N ARG A 112 5.36 20.00 18.61
CA ARG A 112 5.70 20.32 17.20
C ARG A 112 6.17 19.13 16.38
N ILE A 113 6.03 17.91 16.94
CA ILE A 113 6.51 16.69 16.31
C ILE A 113 5.32 15.82 15.96
N THR A 114 5.15 15.53 14.67
CA THR A 114 4.17 14.57 14.18
C THR A 114 4.82 13.21 14.00
N ARG A 115 4.17 12.15 14.49
CA ARG A 115 4.66 10.77 14.46
C ARG A 115 3.56 9.81 14.08
N LEU A 116 3.97 8.67 13.52
CA LEU A 116 3.06 7.54 13.33
C LEU A 116 2.64 7.00 14.71
N ALA A 117 1.36 7.11 15.02
CA ALA A 117 0.76 6.48 16.21
C ALA A 117 0.37 5.03 15.90
N ASP A 118 -0.25 4.79 14.74
CA ASP A 118 -0.71 3.47 14.31
C ASP A 118 -0.79 3.38 12.79
N CYS A 119 -0.82 2.15 12.27
CA CYS A 119 -1.02 1.85 10.86
C CYS A 119 -1.89 0.60 10.73
N GLU A 120 -2.87 0.67 9.85
CA GLU A 120 -3.78 -0.43 9.55
C GLU A 120 -4.00 -0.51 8.04
N TYR A 121 -4.35 -1.70 7.55
CA TYR A 121 -4.78 -1.87 6.16
C TYR A 121 -6.15 -2.53 6.09
N ALA A 122 -6.87 -2.27 5.02
CA ALA A 122 -8.10 -2.97 4.69
C ALA A 122 -8.05 -3.48 3.26
N LEU A 123 -8.44 -4.73 3.06
CA LEU A 123 -8.47 -5.34 1.75
C LEU A 123 -9.75 -4.94 1.00
N VAL A 124 -9.60 -4.65 -0.27
CA VAL A 124 -10.70 -4.34 -1.18
C VAL A 124 -10.59 -5.19 -2.44
N TRP A 125 -11.73 -5.68 -2.88
CA TRP A 125 -11.85 -6.43 -4.13
C TRP A 125 -12.73 -5.67 -5.11
N THR A 126 -12.36 -5.68 -6.38
CA THR A 126 -13.08 -4.99 -7.45
C THR A 126 -13.88 -5.99 -8.28
N SER A 127 -15.20 -5.89 -8.19
CA SER A 127 -16.08 -6.60 -9.11
C SER A 127 -16.20 -5.87 -10.43
N ARG A 128 -15.97 -6.59 -11.51
CA ARG A 128 -16.05 -6.07 -12.88
C ARG A 128 -17.43 -6.32 -13.47
N PRO A 129 -17.92 -5.46 -14.38
CA PRO A 129 -19.20 -5.61 -15.05
C PRO A 129 -19.43 -6.99 -15.68
N VAL A 130 -18.38 -7.62 -16.18
CA VAL A 130 -18.45 -8.98 -16.77
C VAL A 130 -18.85 -10.05 -15.75
N LEU A 131 -18.48 -9.88 -14.49
CA LEU A 131 -18.82 -10.80 -13.39
C LEU A 131 -20.15 -10.43 -12.74
N SER A 132 -20.31 -9.16 -12.38
CA SER A 132 -21.50 -8.66 -11.65
C SER A 132 -22.74 -8.60 -12.51
N LYS A 133 -22.61 -8.56 -13.85
CA LYS A 133 -23.66 -8.25 -14.82
C LYS A 133 -24.28 -6.85 -14.62
N LYS A 134 -23.61 -5.99 -13.87
CA LYS A 134 -24.00 -4.60 -13.62
C LYS A 134 -23.29 -3.66 -14.62
N LYS A 135 -23.73 -2.41 -14.68
CA LYS A 135 -23.20 -1.42 -15.61
C LYS A 135 -21.79 -0.94 -15.23
N ASN A 136 -21.52 -0.86 -13.94
CA ASN A 136 -20.29 -0.23 -13.40
C ASN A 136 -19.44 -1.24 -12.63
N PHE A 137 -18.19 -0.89 -12.41
CA PHE A 137 -17.33 -1.54 -11.44
C PHE A 137 -17.86 -1.28 -10.03
N GLU A 138 -17.74 -2.26 -9.16
CA GLU A 138 -18.09 -2.14 -7.75
C GLU A 138 -16.92 -2.55 -6.90
N LEU A 139 -16.67 -1.79 -5.83
CA LEU A 139 -15.62 -2.04 -4.88
C LEU A 139 -16.21 -2.62 -3.60
N TYR A 140 -15.70 -3.76 -3.19
CA TYR A 140 -16.14 -4.45 -1.97
C TYR A 140 -15.01 -4.57 -0.96
N PRO A 141 -15.20 -4.09 0.28
CA PRO A 141 -14.36 -4.54 1.38
C PRO A 141 -14.49 -6.06 1.53
N VAL A 142 -13.37 -6.77 1.56
CA VAL A 142 -13.41 -8.25 1.58
C VAL A 142 -14.04 -8.84 2.85
N THR A 143 -14.10 -8.04 3.90
CA THR A 143 -14.72 -8.40 5.19
C THR A 143 -16.24 -8.18 5.21
N PHE A 144 -16.76 -7.46 4.23
CA PHE A 144 -18.18 -7.13 4.14
C PHE A 144 -18.82 -7.85 2.94
N ILE A 145 -19.24 -9.10 3.14
CA ILE A 145 -19.96 -9.84 2.11
C ILE A 145 -21.41 -9.33 2.05
N ASN A 146 -21.67 -8.47 1.08
CA ASN A 146 -23.02 -7.97 0.83
C ASN A 146 -23.86 -9.05 0.11
N LYS A 147 -25.16 -9.11 0.41
CA LYS A 147 -26.15 -9.99 -0.26
C LYS A 147 -26.30 -9.73 -1.77
N SER A 148 -25.73 -8.64 -2.28
CA SER A 148 -25.76 -8.28 -3.70
C SER A 148 -24.67 -8.95 -4.56
N ILE A 149 -23.71 -9.69 -3.95
CA ILE A 149 -22.63 -10.40 -4.64
C ILE A 149 -23.17 -11.76 -5.11
N ASN A 150 -23.03 -12.05 -6.40
CA ASN A 150 -23.41 -13.36 -6.94
C ASN A 150 -22.34 -14.44 -6.68
N ASN A 151 -22.67 -15.70 -6.95
CA ASN A 151 -21.78 -16.84 -6.66
C ASN A 151 -20.46 -16.79 -7.46
N GLU A 152 -20.48 -16.28 -8.69
CA GLU A 152 -19.28 -16.16 -9.53
C GLU A 152 -18.34 -15.11 -8.95
N GLU A 153 -18.88 -13.93 -8.61
CA GLU A 153 -18.16 -12.87 -7.92
C GLU A 153 -17.57 -13.34 -6.59
N LEU A 154 -18.36 -14.04 -5.78
CA LEU A 154 -17.91 -14.56 -4.49
C LEU A 154 -16.73 -15.54 -4.63
N ASN A 155 -16.76 -16.41 -5.65
CA ASN A 155 -15.68 -17.36 -5.91
C ASN A 155 -14.38 -16.66 -6.33
N VAL A 156 -14.48 -15.59 -7.14
CA VAL A 156 -13.33 -14.81 -7.57
C VAL A 156 -12.75 -14.03 -6.39
N MET A 157 -13.59 -13.36 -5.60
CA MET A 157 -13.19 -12.64 -4.39
C MET A 157 -12.49 -13.54 -3.37
N LYS A 158 -13.00 -14.76 -3.15
CA LYS A 158 -12.36 -15.73 -2.25
C LYS A 158 -10.96 -16.15 -2.73
N ARG A 159 -10.73 -16.27 -4.04
CA ARG A 159 -9.38 -16.54 -4.58
C ARG A 159 -8.42 -15.40 -4.32
N PHE A 160 -8.87 -14.16 -4.56
CA PHE A 160 -8.10 -12.96 -4.23
C PHE A 160 -7.75 -12.94 -2.73
N LEU A 161 -8.73 -13.14 -1.85
CA LEU A 161 -8.55 -13.15 -0.40
C LEU A 161 -7.53 -14.20 0.04
N LYS A 162 -7.67 -15.44 -0.42
CA LYS A 162 -6.74 -16.53 -0.10
C LYS A 162 -5.29 -16.22 -0.54
N GLY A 163 -5.13 -15.62 -1.72
CA GLY A 163 -3.82 -15.17 -2.21
C GLY A 163 -3.20 -14.09 -1.35
N THR A 164 -4.03 -13.16 -0.89
CA THR A 164 -3.62 -12.02 -0.05
C THR A 164 -3.30 -12.45 1.38
N GLU A 165 -4.11 -13.33 1.98
CA GLU A 165 -3.83 -13.90 3.31
C GLU A 165 -2.49 -14.66 3.34
N ASN A 166 -2.19 -15.42 2.30
CA ASN A 166 -0.91 -16.12 2.17
C ASN A 166 0.29 -15.13 2.09
N LEU A 167 0.10 -13.98 1.48
CA LEU A 167 1.13 -12.96 1.35
C LEU A 167 1.24 -12.14 2.63
N LEU A 168 0.17 -11.41 2.99
CA LEU A 168 0.20 -10.43 4.08
C LEU A 168 0.21 -11.08 5.46
N GLY A 169 -0.37 -12.26 5.65
CA GLY A 169 -0.29 -13.00 6.90
C GLY A 169 1.15 -13.28 7.37
N LYS A 170 2.12 -13.24 6.45
CA LYS A 170 3.55 -13.42 6.73
C LYS A 170 4.40 -12.18 6.46
N SER A 171 3.87 -11.20 5.75
CA SER A 171 4.64 -10.09 5.18
C SER A 171 3.93 -8.73 5.34
N ASN A 172 3.15 -8.58 6.43
CA ASN A 172 2.50 -7.30 6.77
C ASN A 172 3.29 -6.45 7.79
N GLY A 173 4.48 -6.89 8.20
CA GLY A 173 5.35 -6.16 9.11
C GLY A 173 4.70 -5.74 10.44
N GLY A 174 3.68 -6.49 10.90
CA GLY A 174 2.92 -6.19 12.12
C GLY A 174 1.82 -5.15 11.94
N ILE A 175 1.53 -4.71 10.70
CA ILE A 175 0.40 -3.83 10.39
C ILE A 175 -0.89 -4.65 10.49
N LYS A 176 -1.85 -4.17 11.26
CA LYS A 176 -3.10 -4.89 11.50
C LYS A 176 -4.08 -4.70 10.36
N GLU A 177 -4.85 -5.73 10.07
CA GLU A 177 -6.00 -5.59 9.19
C GLU A 177 -7.13 -4.86 9.91
N TYR A 178 -7.71 -3.87 9.25
CA TYR A 178 -8.88 -3.13 9.68
C TYR A 178 -10.13 -3.73 9.04
N PHE A 179 -11.13 -3.99 9.85
CA PHE A 179 -12.42 -4.50 9.40
C PHE A 179 -13.43 -3.35 9.41
N PHE A 180 -14.13 -3.17 8.29
CA PHE A 180 -15.24 -2.22 8.22
C PHE A 180 -16.41 -2.80 9.03
N GLU A 181 -16.95 -2.00 9.93
CA GLU A 181 -18.17 -2.28 10.69
C GLU A 181 -19.42 -2.00 9.87
#